data_b876afadfa01ad1305ab5108bd804de1
#
_entry.id   b876afadfa01ad1305ab5108bd804de1
#
_cell.length_a   1.000
_cell.length_b   1.000
_cell.length_c   1.000
_cell.angle_alpha   90.00
_cell.angle_beta   90.00
_cell.angle_gamma   90.00
#
_symmetry.space_group_name_H-M   'P 1'
#
loop_
_entity.id
_entity.type
_entity.pdbx_description
1 polymer ?
#
loop_
_entity_poly.entity_id
_entity_poly.type
_entity_poly.pdbx_seq_one_letter_code
_entity_poly.pdbx_strand_id
1 'polypeptide(L)'
;LSDLIKKELIRIEDHANDWKDAIRIAAKSLLDNGYINEQYVEDMIKSVEDAGPYIVLAPNVAVPHARPNGNVAKMAISLTKLNEPVNFRNEEEDEDNWVRILFCLAAVDSSSHIVALQQLAVLLDSDEITDELIDAKSEDEMLDIINEKLEEGNDD
;
A
#
# COMPACT_ATOMS: atom_id res chain seq x y z
N LEU A 1 -9.22 10.02 2.07
CA LEU A 1 -7.92 9.46 1.65
C LEU A 1 -6.86 10.51 1.34
N SER A 2 -7.26 11.64 0.74
CA SER A 2 -6.31 12.69 0.33
C SER A 2 -5.45 13.20 1.49
N ASP A 3 -6.01 13.23 2.71
CA ASP A 3 -5.29 13.65 3.90
C ASP A 3 -4.31 12.60 4.42
N LEU A 4 -4.45 11.34 3.96
CA LEU A 4 -3.65 10.21 4.43
C LEU A 4 -2.47 9.89 3.51
N ILE A 5 -2.57 10.25 2.22
CA ILE A 5 -1.50 10.01 1.24
C ILE A 5 -0.83 11.34 0.92
N LYS A 6 0.24 11.63 1.64
CA LYS A 6 1.01 12.89 1.49
C LYS A 6 2.23 12.64 0.62
N LYS A 7 2.75 13.71 0.01
CA LYS A 7 3.89 13.61 -0.90
C LYS A 7 5.10 12.89 -0.27
N GLU A 8 5.42 13.19 0.99
CA GLU A 8 6.56 12.57 1.67
C GLU A 8 6.37 11.07 1.92
N LEU A 9 5.16 10.55 1.70
CA LEU A 9 4.84 9.13 1.82
C LEU A 9 4.76 8.42 0.47
N ILE A 10 5.09 9.12 -0.62
CA ILE A 10 5.07 8.56 -1.99
C ILE A 10 6.50 8.32 -2.45
N ARG A 11 6.80 7.13 -2.96
CA ARG A 11 8.14 6.76 -3.40
C ARG A 11 8.09 5.91 -4.66
N ILE A 12 9.15 6.06 -5.47
CA ILE A 12 9.43 5.19 -6.61
C ILE A 12 10.76 4.50 -6.28
N GLU A 13 10.73 3.17 -6.27
CA GLU A 13 11.90 2.33 -6.02
C GLU A 13 12.09 1.39 -7.20
N ASP A 14 13.33 0.97 -7.44
CA ASP A 14 13.65 0.16 -8.60
C ASP A 14 13.07 -1.25 -8.50
N HIS A 15 13.38 -1.96 -7.43
CA HIS A 15 12.93 -3.34 -7.23
C HIS A 15 12.93 -3.72 -5.75
N ALA A 16 12.27 -4.84 -5.45
CA ALA A 16 12.35 -5.51 -4.16
C ALA A 16 12.90 -6.92 -4.38
N ASN A 17 13.67 -7.42 -3.43
CA ASN A 17 14.29 -8.75 -3.53
C ASN A 17 13.26 -9.88 -3.42
N ASP A 18 12.23 -9.67 -2.60
CA ASP A 18 11.12 -10.61 -2.40
C ASP A 18 9.94 -9.83 -1.80
N TRP A 19 8.84 -10.51 -1.52
CA TRP A 19 7.64 -9.87 -0.98
C TRP A 19 7.85 -9.28 0.42
N LYS A 20 8.71 -9.89 1.25
CA LYS A 20 9.02 -9.35 2.58
C LYS A 20 9.78 -8.03 2.45
N ASP A 21 10.76 -7.99 1.57
CA ASP A 21 11.51 -6.78 1.25
C ASP A 21 10.58 -5.69 0.72
N ALA A 22 9.62 -6.06 -0.14
CA ALA A 22 8.63 -5.12 -0.68
C ALA A 22 7.81 -4.48 0.43
N ILE A 23 7.38 -5.24 1.43
CA ILE A 23 6.66 -4.69 2.59
C ILE A 23 7.55 -3.72 3.37
N ARG A 24 8.82 -4.06 3.59
CA ARG A 24 9.77 -3.18 4.28
C ARG A 24 9.98 -1.88 3.51
N ILE A 25 10.13 -1.96 2.21
CA ILE A 25 10.29 -0.78 1.34
C ILE A 25 9.04 0.11 1.41
N ALA A 26 7.85 -0.49 1.31
CA ALA A 26 6.58 0.26 1.39
C ALA A 26 6.39 0.93 2.75
N ALA A 27 6.86 0.31 3.82
CA ALA A 27 6.74 0.82 5.18
C ALA A 27 7.77 1.90 5.53
N LYS A 28 8.86 2.02 4.76
CA LYS A 28 10.00 2.87 5.13
C LYS A 28 9.62 4.33 5.34
N SER A 29 8.83 4.92 4.47
CA SER A 29 8.42 6.32 4.63
C SER A 29 7.56 6.53 5.88
N LEU A 30 6.74 5.54 6.25
CA LEU A 30 5.96 5.60 7.48
C LEU A 30 6.84 5.52 8.72
N LEU A 31 7.86 4.65 8.69
CA LEU A 31 8.86 4.55 9.77
C LEU A 31 9.66 5.85 9.91
N ASP A 32 10.18 6.36 8.80
CA ASP A 32 11.05 7.55 8.78
C ASP A 32 10.31 8.79 9.28
N ASN A 33 8.99 8.85 9.09
CA ASN A 33 8.16 9.98 9.50
C ASN A 33 7.44 9.75 10.83
N GLY A 34 7.71 8.66 11.53
CA GLY A 34 7.21 8.42 12.88
C GLY A 34 5.75 7.95 12.98
N TYR A 35 5.16 7.47 11.89
CA TYR A 35 3.77 6.97 11.91
C TYR A 35 3.64 5.57 12.49
N ILE A 36 4.67 4.74 12.31
CA ILE A 36 4.70 3.35 12.80
C ILE A 36 6.06 3.05 13.42
N ASN A 37 6.15 1.93 14.16
CA ASN A 37 7.42 1.42 14.67
C ASN A 37 7.82 0.14 13.91
N GLU A 38 9.03 -0.36 14.19
CA GLU A 38 9.58 -1.58 13.57
C GLU A 38 8.68 -2.81 13.81
N GLN A 39 8.06 -2.89 14.97
CA GLN A 39 7.19 -4.01 15.31
C GLN A 39 5.99 -4.10 14.37
N TYR A 40 5.44 -2.95 13.94
CA TYR A 40 4.33 -2.94 12.99
C TYR A 40 4.73 -3.57 11.65
N VAL A 41 5.95 -3.29 11.19
CA VAL A 41 6.48 -3.89 9.95
C VAL A 41 6.55 -5.42 10.09
N GLU A 42 7.08 -5.90 11.21
CA GLU A 42 7.16 -7.34 11.46
C GLU A 42 5.77 -7.98 11.56
N ASP A 43 4.81 -7.28 12.16
CA ASP A 43 3.42 -7.73 12.26
C ASP A 43 2.78 -7.90 10.88
N MET A 44 3.04 -6.96 9.96
CA MET A 44 2.52 -7.05 8.59
C MET A 44 3.09 -8.27 7.86
N ILE A 45 4.39 -8.49 7.99
CA ILE A 45 5.07 -9.63 7.36
C ILE A 45 4.53 -10.94 7.92
N LYS A 46 4.40 -11.02 9.25
CA LYS A 46 3.89 -12.21 9.92
C LYS A 46 2.45 -12.53 9.49
N SER A 47 1.62 -11.50 9.34
CA SER A 47 0.23 -11.68 8.88
C SER A 47 0.17 -12.36 7.52
N VAL A 48 1.04 -11.99 6.59
CA VAL A 48 1.10 -12.60 5.27
C VAL A 48 1.68 -14.02 5.36
N GLU A 49 2.70 -14.25 6.18
CA GLU A 49 3.25 -15.60 6.39
C GLU A 49 2.18 -16.56 6.90
N ASP A 50 1.35 -16.12 7.85
CA ASP A 50 0.36 -16.97 8.52
C ASP A 50 -0.89 -17.19 7.67
N ALA A 51 -1.34 -16.17 6.94
CA ALA A 51 -2.64 -16.19 6.25
C ALA A 51 -2.53 -16.22 4.71
N GLY A 52 -1.31 -16.12 4.15
CA GLY A 52 -1.12 -16.01 2.71
C GLY A 52 -1.26 -14.58 2.22
N PRO A 53 -1.09 -14.33 0.91
CA PRO A 53 -1.03 -12.98 0.34
C PRO A 53 -2.41 -12.34 0.15
N TYR A 54 -3.25 -12.36 1.19
CA TYR A 54 -4.58 -11.75 1.19
C TYR A 54 -4.54 -10.23 0.95
N ILE A 55 -3.39 -9.61 1.12
CA ILE A 55 -3.19 -8.17 0.91
C ILE A 55 -3.13 -7.77 -0.58
N VAL A 56 -3.04 -8.73 -1.49
CA VAL A 56 -3.08 -8.46 -2.94
C VAL A 56 -4.55 -8.31 -3.33
N LEU A 57 -5.01 -7.06 -3.45
CA LEU A 57 -6.42 -6.73 -3.66
C LEU A 57 -6.83 -6.70 -5.13
N ALA A 58 -5.88 -6.50 -6.03
CA ALA A 58 -6.11 -6.39 -7.46
C ALA A 58 -4.82 -6.74 -8.19
N PRO A 59 -4.86 -7.00 -9.51
CA PRO A 59 -3.63 -7.22 -10.27
C PRO A 59 -2.66 -6.04 -10.10
N ASN A 60 -1.42 -6.35 -9.81
CA ASN A 60 -0.32 -5.39 -9.59
C ASN A 60 -0.39 -4.58 -8.29
N VAL A 61 -1.40 -4.78 -7.43
CA VAL A 61 -1.60 -3.95 -6.23
C VAL A 61 -1.63 -4.78 -4.96
N ALA A 62 -0.83 -4.39 -3.97
CA ALA A 62 -0.91 -4.92 -2.62
C ALA A 62 -1.16 -3.79 -1.62
N VAL A 63 -1.86 -4.13 -0.53
CA VAL A 63 -2.12 -3.20 0.58
C VAL A 63 -1.59 -3.82 1.87
N PRO A 64 -0.28 -3.70 2.14
CA PRO A 64 0.29 -4.18 3.40
C PRO A 64 -0.37 -3.51 4.59
N HIS A 65 -0.82 -4.31 5.56
CA HIS A 65 -1.43 -3.81 6.79
C HIS A 65 -1.41 -4.91 7.85
N ALA A 66 -1.60 -4.50 9.09
CA ALA A 66 -1.80 -5.42 10.21
C ALA A 66 -2.90 -4.86 11.10
N ARG A 67 -3.41 -5.68 12.02
CA ARG A 67 -4.43 -5.22 12.97
C ARG A 67 -3.84 -4.14 13.88
N PRO A 68 -4.60 -3.06 14.16
CA PRO A 68 -4.14 -2.04 15.11
C PRO A 68 -3.85 -2.65 16.48
N ASN A 69 -2.65 -2.39 17.01
CA ASN A 69 -2.19 -3.01 18.25
C ASN A 69 -1.29 -2.08 19.09
N GLY A 70 -1.39 -0.76 18.88
CA GLY A 70 -0.57 0.23 19.59
C GLY A 70 0.76 0.55 18.92
N ASN A 71 1.11 -0.11 17.81
CA ASN A 71 2.36 0.13 17.07
C ASN A 71 2.22 1.18 15.99
N VAL A 72 1.07 1.85 15.93
CA VAL A 72 0.79 2.93 14.99
C VAL A 72 0.52 4.20 15.80
N ALA A 73 1.36 5.21 15.61
CA ALA A 73 1.23 6.48 16.32
C ALA A 73 0.17 7.39 15.69
N LYS A 74 0.03 7.34 14.36
CA LYS A 74 -0.89 8.19 13.62
C LYS A 74 -1.29 7.52 12.33
N MET A 75 -2.54 7.69 11.91
CA MET A 75 -3.06 7.12 10.69
C MET A 75 -2.41 7.74 9.45
N ALA A 76 -2.00 6.89 8.51
CA ALA A 76 -1.42 7.32 7.24
C ALA A 76 -1.41 6.17 6.25
N ILE A 77 -1.23 6.50 4.96
CA ILE A 77 -1.07 5.53 3.89
C ILE A 77 0.15 5.93 3.07
N SER A 78 1.12 5.04 2.93
CA SER A 78 2.22 5.25 2.00
C SER A 78 1.87 4.65 0.64
N LEU A 79 2.42 5.23 -0.42
CA LEU A 79 2.25 4.75 -1.79
C LEU A 79 3.63 4.54 -2.39
N THR A 80 3.95 3.31 -2.74
CA THR A 80 5.23 2.94 -3.34
C THR A 80 5.01 2.27 -4.68
N LYS A 81 5.73 2.73 -5.70
CA LYS A 81 5.80 2.05 -6.98
C LYS A 81 7.16 1.37 -7.13
N LEU A 82 7.14 0.13 -7.60
CA LEU A 82 8.34 -0.60 -7.99
C LEU A 82 8.44 -0.60 -9.52
N ASN A 83 9.62 -0.28 -10.05
CA ASN A 83 9.86 -0.32 -11.49
C ASN A 83 9.80 -1.76 -12.01
N GLU A 84 10.24 -2.72 -11.20
CA GLU A 84 10.15 -4.14 -11.51
C GLU A 84 9.14 -4.83 -10.60
N PRO A 85 8.34 -5.78 -11.12
CA PRO A 85 7.35 -6.46 -10.29
C PRO A 85 7.98 -7.42 -9.29
N VAL A 86 7.32 -7.60 -8.15
CA VAL A 86 7.72 -8.56 -7.12
C VAL A 86 6.57 -9.57 -6.93
N ASN A 87 6.91 -10.83 -6.70
CA ASN A 87 5.91 -11.89 -6.57
C ASN A 87 5.47 -12.09 -5.12
N PHE A 88 4.18 -11.87 -4.85
CA PHE A 88 3.52 -12.24 -3.61
C PHE A 88 2.88 -13.61 -3.82
N ARG A 89 3.73 -14.60 -4.09
CA ARG A 89 3.26 -15.93 -4.44
C ARG A 89 2.44 -16.58 -3.33
N ASN A 90 1.31 -17.16 -3.72
CA ASN A 90 0.51 -18.00 -2.82
C ASN A 90 1.02 -19.44 -2.95
N GLU A 91 1.78 -19.90 -1.95
CA GLU A 91 2.39 -21.23 -1.99
C GLU A 91 1.35 -22.35 -1.86
N GLU A 92 0.28 -22.14 -1.09
CA GLU A 92 -0.77 -23.13 -0.93
C GLU A 92 -1.56 -23.35 -2.20
N GLU A 93 -1.86 -22.26 -2.92
CA GLU A 93 -2.66 -22.29 -4.16
C GLU A 93 -1.77 -22.45 -5.40
N ASP A 94 -0.44 -22.47 -5.25
CA ASP A 94 0.52 -22.52 -6.36
C ASP A 94 0.24 -21.41 -7.39
N GLU A 95 0.05 -20.19 -6.92
CA GLU A 95 -0.37 -19.04 -7.73
C GLU A 95 0.58 -17.85 -7.56
N ASP A 96 1.04 -17.30 -8.69
CA ASP A 96 1.85 -16.08 -8.70
C ASP A 96 0.96 -14.84 -8.59
N ASN A 97 1.41 -13.86 -7.79
CA ASN A 97 0.76 -12.57 -7.65
C ASN A 97 1.80 -11.46 -7.84
N TRP A 98 1.95 -10.96 -9.05
CA TRP A 98 2.93 -9.94 -9.37
C TRP A 98 2.43 -8.56 -8.99
N VAL A 99 3.25 -7.81 -8.24
CA VAL A 99 2.88 -6.51 -7.65
C VAL A 99 3.91 -5.45 -8.00
N ARG A 100 3.45 -4.27 -8.41
CA ARG A 100 4.27 -3.08 -8.65
C ARG A 100 3.83 -1.88 -7.81
N ILE A 101 2.59 -1.86 -7.31
CA ILE A 101 2.03 -0.75 -6.52
C ILE A 101 1.67 -1.25 -5.13
N LEU A 102 2.18 -0.57 -4.10
CA LEU A 102 1.89 -0.92 -2.71
C LEU A 102 1.34 0.31 -1.97
N PHE A 103 0.14 0.15 -1.39
CA PHE A 103 -0.44 1.12 -0.45
C PHE A 103 -0.30 0.53 0.95
N CYS A 104 0.68 0.99 1.72
CA CYS A 104 0.88 0.51 3.09
C CYS A 104 -0.01 1.30 4.04
N LEU A 105 -0.92 0.62 4.70
CA LEU A 105 -1.91 1.23 5.58
C LEU A 105 -1.50 1.13 7.04
N ALA A 106 -1.44 2.28 7.71
CA ALA A 106 -1.27 2.39 9.16
C ALA A 106 -2.53 3.00 9.76
N ALA A 107 -3.27 2.24 10.56
CA ALA A 107 -4.48 2.70 11.23
C ALA A 107 -4.36 2.52 12.73
N VAL A 108 -4.89 3.49 13.50
CA VAL A 108 -4.76 3.50 14.97
C VAL A 108 -5.83 2.67 15.66
N ASP A 109 -6.97 2.43 15.00
CA ASP A 109 -8.06 1.61 15.54
C ASP A 109 -8.78 0.84 14.43
N SER A 110 -9.64 -0.08 14.84
CA SER A 110 -10.36 -0.97 13.92
C SER A 110 -11.35 -0.23 13.01
N SER A 111 -12.00 0.81 13.50
CA SER A 111 -12.96 1.59 12.70
C SER A 111 -12.27 2.35 11.58
N SER A 112 -11.17 3.03 11.88
CA SER A 112 -10.35 3.75 10.89
C SER A 112 -9.78 2.79 9.85
N HIS A 113 -9.33 1.62 10.31
CA HIS A 113 -8.77 0.57 9.45
C HIS A 113 -9.79 0.12 8.39
N ILE A 114 -11.01 -0.21 8.82
CA ILE A 114 -12.07 -0.68 7.93
C ILE A 114 -12.46 0.41 6.93
N VAL A 115 -12.64 1.64 7.38
CA VAL A 115 -13.00 2.77 6.51
C VAL A 115 -11.92 3.00 5.45
N ALA A 116 -10.65 3.00 5.85
CA ALA A 116 -9.53 3.19 4.92
C ALA A 116 -9.47 2.08 3.86
N LEU A 117 -9.67 0.81 4.27
CA LEU A 117 -9.70 -0.31 3.32
C LEU A 117 -10.85 -0.18 2.33
N GLN A 118 -12.03 0.26 2.79
CA GLN A 118 -13.19 0.47 1.92
C GLN A 118 -12.91 1.59 0.90
N GLN A 119 -12.29 2.68 1.33
CA GLN A 119 -11.93 3.80 0.45
C GLN A 119 -10.87 3.39 -0.57
N LEU A 120 -9.88 2.60 -0.16
CA LEU A 120 -8.89 2.06 -1.09
C LEU A 120 -9.53 1.11 -2.11
N ALA A 121 -10.48 0.27 -1.67
CA ALA A 121 -11.19 -0.62 -2.57
C ALA A 121 -11.96 0.14 -3.65
N VAL A 122 -12.59 1.28 -3.30
CA VAL A 122 -13.26 2.15 -4.26
C VAL A 122 -12.25 2.78 -5.24
N LEU A 123 -11.13 3.28 -4.72
CA LEU A 123 -10.06 3.85 -5.55
C LEU A 123 -9.52 2.84 -6.55
N LEU A 124 -9.42 1.57 -6.15
CA LEU A 124 -8.86 0.48 -6.94
C LEU A 124 -9.93 -0.34 -7.70
N ASP A 125 -11.15 0.18 -7.79
CA ASP A 125 -12.28 -0.50 -8.42
C ASP A 125 -12.05 -0.84 -9.90
N SER A 126 -11.24 -0.04 -10.60
CA SER A 126 -10.84 -0.32 -11.99
C SER A 126 -9.32 -0.35 -12.09
N ASP A 127 -8.82 -0.99 -13.16
CA ASP A 127 -7.37 -1.05 -13.42
C ASP A 127 -6.79 0.28 -13.91
N GLU A 128 -7.64 1.25 -14.24
CA GLU A 128 -7.23 2.54 -14.80
C GLU A 128 -6.24 3.29 -13.91
N ILE A 129 -6.58 3.45 -12.62
CA ILE A 129 -5.71 4.18 -11.69
C ILE A 129 -4.38 3.46 -11.48
N THR A 130 -4.42 2.14 -11.41
CA THR A 130 -3.22 1.31 -11.27
C THR A 130 -2.30 1.47 -12.46
N ASP A 131 -2.85 1.42 -13.67
CA ASP A 131 -2.08 1.57 -14.91
C ASP A 131 -1.46 2.96 -15.00
N GLU A 132 -2.19 4.02 -14.63
CA GLU A 132 -1.67 5.38 -14.59
C GLU A 132 -0.52 5.52 -13.59
N LEU A 133 -0.64 4.92 -12.41
CA LEU A 133 0.42 4.94 -11.39
C LEU A 133 1.67 4.20 -11.86
N ILE A 134 1.50 3.08 -12.53
CA ILE A 134 2.61 2.30 -13.08
C ILE A 134 3.36 3.13 -14.15
N ASP A 135 2.64 3.88 -14.96
CA ASP A 135 3.21 4.71 -16.03
C ASP A 135 3.76 6.06 -15.52
N ALA A 136 3.45 6.46 -14.30
CA ALA A 136 3.90 7.72 -13.74
C ALA A 136 5.44 7.78 -13.65
N LYS A 137 5.99 8.95 -13.92
CA LYS A 137 7.45 9.16 -14.00
C LYS A 137 8.03 9.84 -12.76
N SER A 138 7.19 10.33 -11.86
CA SER A 138 7.64 11.02 -10.64
C SER A 138 6.62 10.85 -9.52
N GLU A 139 7.07 11.12 -8.30
CA GLU A 139 6.22 11.12 -7.11
C GLU A 139 5.14 12.20 -7.21
N ASP A 140 5.48 13.36 -7.78
CA ASP A 140 4.51 14.45 -7.98
C ASP A 140 3.40 14.01 -8.95
N GLU A 141 3.74 13.31 -10.02
CA GLU A 141 2.77 12.79 -10.96
C GLU A 141 1.85 11.77 -10.30
N MET A 142 2.40 10.89 -9.47
CA MET A 142 1.61 9.91 -8.70
C MET A 142 0.63 10.60 -7.76
N LEU A 143 1.08 11.65 -7.06
CA LEU A 143 0.21 12.42 -6.18
C LEU A 143 -0.92 13.09 -6.94
N ASP A 144 -0.64 13.67 -8.10
CA ASP A 144 -1.64 14.31 -8.96
C ASP A 144 -2.70 13.29 -9.43
N ILE A 145 -2.27 12.09 -9.81
CA ILE A 145 -3.19 11.01 -10.24
C ILE A 145 -4.15 10.65 -9.10
N ILE A 146 -3.64 10.47 -7.89
CA ILE A 146 -4.45 10.14 -6.72
C ILE A 146 -5.44 11.27 -6.41
N ASN A 147 -4.97 12.51 -6.39
CA ASN A 147 -5.83 13.67 -6.07
C ASN A 147 -6.93 13.87 -7.11
N GLU A 148 -6.62 13.72 -8.39
CA GLU A 148 -7.62 13.82 -9.46
C GLU A 148 -8.71 12.77 -9.30
N LYS A 149 -8.32 11.53 -9.00
CA LYS A 149 -9.28 10.43 -8.81
C LYS A 149 -10.19 10.69 -7.61
N LEU A 150 -9.63 11.20 -6.51
CA LEU A 150 -10.41 11.50 -5.30
C LEU A 150 -11.35 12.69 -5.52
N GLU A 151 -10.94 13.71 -6.29
CA GLU A 151 -11.80 14.84 -6.66
C GLU A 151 -12.98 14.39 -7.53
N GLU A 152 -12.75 13.50 -8.50
CA GLU A 152 -13.81 12.89 -9.31
C GLU A 152 -14.84 12.18 -8.45
N GLY A 153 -14.39 11.44 -7.42
CA GLY A 153 -15.26 10.75 -6.49
C GLY A 153 -16.07 11.69 -5.61
N ASN A 154 -15.55 12.88 -5.33
CA ASN A 154 -16.23 13.90 -4.51
C ASN A 154 -17.26 14.73 -5.30
N ASP A 155 -17.15 14.75 -6.63
CA ASP A 155 -18.07 15.51 -7.49
C ASP A 155 -19.38 14.73 -7.77
N ASP A 156 -19.42 13.49 -7.38
CA ASP A 156 -20.62 12.65 -7.43
C ASP A 156 -21.44 12.82 -6.13
#